data_d2c63bd11c1b1ea574e65bb03969400c
#
_entry.id   d2c63bd11c1b1ea574e65bb03969400c
#
_cell.length_a   1.000
_cell.length_b   1.000
_cell.length_c   1.000
_cell.angle_alpha   90.00
_cell.angle_beta   90.00
_cell.angle_gamma   90.00
#
_symmetry.space_group_name_H-M   'P 1'
#
loop_
_entity.id
_entity.type
_entity.pdbx_description
1 polymer ?
#
loop_
_entity_poly.entity_id
_entity_poly.type
_entity_poly.pdbx_seq_one_letter_code
_entity_poly.pdbx_strand_id
1 'polypeptide(L)'
;SGNEAGNNDAGDVNGSGAVDGTAENGVGSASDGTGNPAGLNGETEKKPGLMRDKLTINANREEYGDGRAQIFDLGLVDARGNITNLLLKGEEFTIRERIRFNAPIQAPIFTYTIKDKKGTDLTGTNTLFEGTDVHPVKEGDIYDVAFTQKMTLQGGEYLLSMSCTGYRDGEFQVYHRLYDVCNVTVVS
;
A
#
# COMPACT_ATOMS: atom_id res chain seq x y z
N SER A 1 -25.23 -33.42 13.39
CA SER A 1 -25.28 -32.11 14.00
C SER A 1 -23.87 -31.71 14.42
N GLY A 2 -23.13 -31.11 13.55
CA GLY A 2 -21.80 -30.58 13.79
C GLY A 2 -21.81 -29.11 13.41
N ASN A 3 -21.60 -28.29 14.41
CA ASN A 3 -21.46 -26.85 14.29
C ASN A 3 -19.98 -26.56 14.10
N GLU A 4 -19.57 -26.13 12.91
CA GLU A 4 -18.24 -25.57 12.72
C GLU A 4 -18.32 -24.04 12.83
N ALA A 5 -17.83 -23.55 13.96
CA ALA A 5 -17.65 -22.14 14.19
C ALA A 5 -16.40 -21.68 13.41
N GLY A 6 -16.59 -20.74 12.50
CA GLY A 6 -15.49 -20.08 11.81
C GLY A 6 -14.65 -19.26 12.80
N ASN A 7 -13.39 -19.58 12.84
CA ASN A 7 -12.40 -18.90 13.65
C ASN A 7 -12.04 -17.57 12.97
N ASN A 8 -12.57 -16.47 13.52
CA ASN A 8 -12.07 -15.13 13.22
C ASN A 8 -10.82 -14.92 14.09
N ASP A 9 -9.67 -15.23 13.52
CA ASP A 9 -8.39 -14.90 14.14
C ASP A 9 -8.08 -13.43 13.87
N ALA A 10 -8.57 -12.59 14.77
CA ALA A 10 -8.11 -11.23 14.90
C ALA A 10 -6.85 -11.27 15.76
N GLY A 11 -5.70 -11.41 15.11
CA GLY A 11 -4.42 -11.37 15.80
C GLY A 11 -4.26 -10.04 16.55
N ASP A 12 -4.10 -10.16 17.83
CA ASP A 12 -3.83 -9.08 18.78
C ASP A 12 -2.45 -8.47 18.45
N VAL A 13 -2.43 -7.39 17.67
CA VAL A 13 -1.20 -6.64 17.40
C VAL A 13 -1.10 -5.49 18.38
N ASN A 14 -0.46 -5.75 19.49
CA ASN A 14 -0.12 -4.74 20.48
C ASN A 14 1.10 -3.95 19.99
N GLY A 15 0.84 -2.87 19.26
CA GLY A 15 1.87 -1.95 18.79
C GLY A 15 1.35 -0.52 18.86
N SER A 16 1.67 0.17 19.95
CA SER A 16 1.45 1.61 20.07
C SER A 16 2.43 2.35 19.15
N GLY A 17 2.04 2.58 17.92
CA GLY A 17 2.75 3.46 17.00
C GLY A 17 1.78 4.54 16.52
N ALA A 18 2.13 5.80 16.76
CA ALA A 18 1.40 6.91 16.17
C ALA A 18 1.55 6.85 14.64
N VAL A 19 0.46 6.78 13.94
CA VAL A 19 0.44 6.80 12.49
C VAL A 19 -0.01 8.19 12.06
N ASP A 20 0.90 8.89 11.40
CA ASP A 20 0.56 10.12 10.71
C ASP A 20 0.11 9.75 9.29
N GLY A 21 -1.18 9.53 9.14
CA GLY A 21 -1.78 9.22 7.85
C GLY A 21 -2.17 10.49 7.12
N THR A 22 -1.24 11.10 6.40
CA THR A 22 -1.58 12.19 5.48
C THR A 22 -2.01 11.61 4.14
N ALA A 23 -3.31 11.60 3.90
CA ALA A 23 -3.85 11.42 2.56
C ALA A 23 -3.78 12.76 1.84
N GLU A 24 -2.77 12.98 1.01
CA GLU A 24 -2.72 14.15 0.16
C GLU A 24 -3.58 13.93 -1.09
N ASN A 25 -4.69 14.65 -1.14
CA ASN A 25 -5.56 14.73 -2.31
C ASN A 25 -4.88 15.60 -3.39
N GLY A 26 -4.24 14.95 -4.34
CA GLY A 26 -3.82 15.60 -5.56
C GLY A 26 -5.03 15.77 -6.52
N VAL A 27 -5.80 16.82 -6.34
CA VAL A 27 -6.83 17.20 -7.33
C VAL A 27 -6.14 17.80 -8.54
N GLY A 28 -6.00 17.03 -9.60
CA GLY A 28 -5.55 17.53 -10.90
C GLY A 28 -6.63 18.41 -11.51
N SER A 29 -6.39 19.71 -11.53
CA SER A 29 -7.21 20.67 -12.24
C SER A 29 -7.06 20.45 -13.75
N ALA A 30 -8.18 20.15 -14.42
CA ALA A 30 -8.26 20.19 -15.86
C ALA A 30 -8.32 21.65 -16.32
N SER A 31 -7.28 22.14 -16.98
CA SER A 31 -7.31 23.41 -17.68
C SER A 31 -7.54 23.17 -19.17
N ASP A 32 -8.65 23.66 -19.69
CA ASP A 32 -8.87 23.86 -21.12
C ASP A 32 -7.86 24.88 -21.65
N GLY A 33 -7.05 24.46 -22.57
CA GLY A 33 -6.11 25.34 -23.25
C GLY A 33 -6.13 25.12 -24.75
N THR A 34 -6.80 26.01 -25.45
CA THR A 34 -6.70 26.16 -26.89
C THR A 34 -5.38 26.84 -27.25
N GLY A 35 -4.67 26.25 -28.23
CA GLY A 35 -3.94 27.01 -29.23
C GLY A 35 -2.44 27.08 -29.15
N ASN A 36 -1.80 26.46 -30.00
CA ASN A 36 -1.01 26.78 -31.21
C ASN A 36 0.42 26.21 -31.22
N PRO A 37 0.87 25.73 -32.38
CA PRO A 37 2.12 24.97 -32.49
C PRO A 37 3.30 25.85 -32.89
N ALA A 38 4.40 25.73 -32.22
CA ALA A 38 5.75 25.86 -32.81
C ALA A 38 6.83 25.75 -31.75
N GLY A 39 7.76 24.82 -31.94
CA GLY A 39 9.00 24.77 -31.17
C GLY A 39 9.50 23.36 -30.99
N LEU A 40 10.19 22.87 -32.00
CA LEU A 40 11.07 21.70 -31.92
C LEU A 40 12.13 21.93 -30.85
N ASN A 41 12.00 21.26 -29.72
CA ASN A 41 13.12 20.80 -28.92
C ASN A 41 12.64 19.56 -28.18
N GLY A 42 13.11 18.41 -28.66
CA GLY A 42 12.80 17.12 -28.06
C GLY A 42 13.53 16.92 -26.74
N GLU A 43 13.00 17.46 -25.68
CA GLU A 43 13.21 16.90 -24.36
C GLU A 43 12.09 15.90 -24.15
N THR A 44 12.41 14.63 -24.32
CA THR A 44 11.58 13.53 -23.84
C THR A 44 11.43 13.74 -22.34
N GLU A 45 10.28 14.27 -21.92
CA GLU A 45 9.89 14.25 -20.51
C GLU A 45 9.98 12.80 -20.05
N LYS A 46 11.03 12.50 -19.30
CA LYS A 46 11.19 11.23 -18.66
C LYS A 46 10.03 11.13 -17.68
N LYS A 47 9.02 10.32 -17.99
CA LYS A 47 7.96 9.97 -17.03
C LYS A 47 8.65 9.61 -15.71
N PRO A 48 8.29 10.26 -14.58
CA PRO A 48 8.90 9.88 -13.32
C PRO A 48 8.70 8.39 -13.12
N GLY A 49 9.79 7.66 -12.88
CA GLY A 49 9.77 6.22 -12.69
C GLY A 49 8.90 5.87 -11.47
N LEU A 50 8.31 4.67 -11.49
CA LEU A 50 7.56 4.15 -10.36
C LEU A 50 8.52 3.86 -9.19
N MET A 51 8.04 3.99 -7.96
CA MET A 51 8.81 3.63 -6.76
C MET A 51 9.20 2.15 -6.79
N ARG A 52 8.30 1.29 -7.28
CA ARG A 52 8.52 -0.15 -7.42
C ARG A 52 9.71 -0.52 -8.30
N ASP A 53 10.10 0.35 -9.23
CA ASP A 53 11.25 0.13 -10.11
C ASP A 53 12.59 0.15 -9.36
N LYS A 54 12.61 0.74 -8.16
CA LYS A 54 13.77 0.78 -7.26
C LYS A 54 13.77 -0.36 -6.24
N LEU A 55 12.74 -1.17 -6.21
CA LEU A 55 12.60 -2.33 -5.34
C LEU A 55 12.83 -3.61 -6.12
N THR A 56 13.26 -4.64 -5.41
CA THR A 56 13.20 -6.01 -5.91
C THR A 56 11.80 -6.56 -5.63
N ILE A 57 11.01 -6.72 -6.69
CA ILE A 57 9.66 -7.26 -6.62
C ILE A 57 9.71 -8.77 -6.79
N ASN A 58 8.95 -9.49 -5.97
CA ASN A 58 8.90 -10.94 -6.03
C ASN A 58 8.13 -11.39 -7.29
N ALA A 59 8.79 -12.17 -8.15
CA ALA A 59 8.19 -12.71 -9.36
C ALA A 59 7.10 -13.76 -9.05
N ASN A 60 7.17 -14.42 -7.91
CA ASN A 60 6.24 -15.45 -7.46
C ASN A 60 5.14 -14.92 -6.54
N ARG A 61 4.93 -13.62 -6.50
CA ARG A 61 3.85 -13.02 -5.72
C ARG A 61 2.49 -13.52 -6.20
N GLU A 62 1.57 -13.66 -5.28
CA GLU A 62 0.17 -13.88 -5.60
C GLU A 62 -0.55 -12.52 -5.68
N GLU A 63 -1.35 -12.36 -6.70
CA GLU A 63 -2.08 -11.13 -6.97
C GLU A 63 -3.52 -11.48 -7.36
N TYR A 64 -4.50 -10.90 -6.65
CA TYR A 64 -5.90 -11.09 -6.96
C TYR A 64 -6.76 -9.92 -6.48
N GLY A 65 -8.00 -9.90 -6.93
CA GLY A 65 -9.00 -8.89 -6.59
C GLY A 65 -10.03 -8.76 -7.72
N ASP A 66 -11.09 -8.01 -7.47
CA ASP A 66 -12.15 -7.80 -8.45
C ASP A 66 -11.83 -6.67 -9.46
N GLY A 67 -10.74 -5.96 -9.28
CA GLY A 67 -10.29 -4.91 -10.21
C GLY A 67 -10.93 -3.54 -10.03
N ARG A 68 -11.78 -3.33 -9.04
CA ARG A 68 -12.37 -2.01 -8.75
C ARG A 68 -11.36 -0.99 -8.25
N ALA A 69 -10.28 -1.47 -7.64
CA ALA A 69 -9.10 -0.70 -7.33
C ALA A 69 -7.87 -1.46 -7.80
N GLN A 70 -6.81 -0.73 -8.10
CA GLN A 70 -5.53 -1.30 -8.51
C GLN A 70 -4.40 -0.59 -7.78
N ILE A 71 -3.63 -1.33 -7.02
CA ILE A 71 -2.37 -0.87 -6.47
C ILE A 71 -1.35 -0.95 -7.63
N PHE A 72 -1.06 0.18 -8.26
CA PHE A 72 -0.18 0.21 -9.43
C PHE A 72 1.25 0.58 -9.09
N ASP A 73 1.49 1.11 -7.88
CA ASP A 73 2.81 1.43 -7.39
C ASP A 73 2.90 1.19 -5.89
N LEU A 74 4.08 0.86 -5.43
CA LEU A 74 4.39 0.65 -4.03
C LEU A 74 5.81 1.09 -3.71
N GLY A 75 6.03 1.51 -2.48
CA GLY A 75 7.32 1.91 -1.98
C GLY A 75 7.57 1.39 -0.58
N LEU A 76 8.80 1.01 -0.32
CA LEU A 76 9.36 0.77 1.00
C LEU A 76 10.47 1.79 1.19
N VAL A 77 10.32 2.69 2.17
CA VAL A 77 11.17 3.87 2.32
C VAL A 77 11.85 3.82 3.69
N ASP A 78 13.16 3.96 3.71
CA ASP A 78 13.93 4.00 4.95
C ASP A 78 13.86 5.38 5.64
N ALA A 79 14.49 5.52 6.79
CA ALA A 79 14.49 6.75 7.58
C ALA A 79 15.18 7.94 6.87
N ARG A 80 15.95 7.68 5.83
CA ARG A 80 16.64 8.71 5.02
C ARG A 80 15.88 9.09 3.77
N GLY A 81 14.72 8.46 3.53
CA GLY A 81 13.93 8.69 2.33
C GLY A 81 14.34 7.85 1.12
N ASN A 82 15.20 6.87 1.28
CA ASN A 82 15.59 5.96 0.20
C ASN A 82 14.57 4.86 0.01
N ILE A 83 14.24 4.57 -1.24
CA ILE A 83 13.41 3.43 -1.61
C ILE A 83 14.31 2.20 -1.65
N THR A 84 14.07 1.24 -0.76
CA THR A 84 14.97 0.10 -0.56
C THR A 84 14.25 -1.09 0.08
N ASN A 85 14.71 -2.30 -0.22
CA ASN A 85 14.26 -3.52 0.45
C ASN A 85 14.96 -3.76 1.82
N LEU A 86 15.91 -2.91 2.20
CA LEU A 86 16.70 -3.06 3.42
C LEU A 86 16.36 -1.96 4.42
N LEU A 87 15.97 -2.37 5.62
CA LEU A 87 15.64 -1.48 6.73
C LEU A 87 16.51 -1.77 7.95
N LEU A 88 16.77 -0.74 8.76
CA LEU A 88 17.53 -0.87 9.99
C LEU A 88 16.58 -1.00 11.18
N LYS A 89 16.86 -1.96 12.05
CA LYS A 89 16.13 -2.11 13.31
C LYS A 89 16.28 -0.85 14.16
N GLY A 90 15.16 -0.41 14.72
CA GLY A 90 15.08 0.77 15.56
C GLY A 90 14.87 2.07 14.82
N GLU A 91 15.02 2.07 13.50
CA GLU A 91 14.73 3.25 12.67
C GLU A 91 13.27 3.27 12.19
N GLU A 92 12.82 4.43 11.80
CA GLU A 92 11.52 4.63 11.18
C GLU A 92 11.54 4.19 9.72
N PHE A 93 10.43 3.64 9.26
CA PHE A 93 10.24 3.29 7.85
C PHE A 93 8.83 3.66 7.41
N THR A 94 8.64 3.79 6.10
CA THR A 94 7.35 4.11 5.51
C THR A 94 7.00 3.10 4.42
N ILE A 95 5.80 2.55 4.48
CA ILE A 95 5.19 1.79 3.41
C ILE A 95 4.30 2.72 2.62
N ARG A 96 4.47 2.77 1.29
CA ARG A 96 3.64 3.57 0.39
C ARG A 96 2.90 2.69 -0.59
N GLU A 97 1.64 3.05 -0.80
CA GLU A 97 0.77 2.43 -1.80
C GLU A 97 0.18 3.53 -2.68
N ARG A 98 0.25 3.37 -4.00
CA ARG A 98 -0.47 4.23 -4.94
C ARG A 98 -1.55 3.42 -5.62
N ILE A 99 -2.78 3.90 -5.49
CA ILE A 99 -3.97 3.16 -5.90
C ILE A 99 -4.76 3.99 -6.90
N ARG A 100 -5.13 3.34 -8.02
CA ARG A 100 -6.11 3.86 -8.97
C ARG A 100 -7.44 3.19 -8.72
N PHE A 101 -8.51 3.98 -8.63
CA PHE A 101 -9.86 3.48 -8.51
C PHE A 101 -10.55 3.41 -9.88
N ASN A 102 -11.07 2.24 -10.20
CA ASN A 102 -11.77 1.97 -11.47
C ASN A 102 -13.29 1.95 -11.30
N ALA A 103 -13.77 2.17 -10.09
CA ALA A 103 -15.19 2.23 -9.74
C ALA A 103 -15.39 3.09 -8.48
N PRO A 104 -16.62 3.58 -8.24
CA PRO A 104 -16.95 4.24 -6.99
C PRO A 104 -16.88 3.25 -5.82
N ILE A 105 -16.22 3.65 -4.72
CA ILE A 105 -16.13 2.88 -3.48
C ILE A 105 -16.39 3.82 -2.31
N GLN A 106 -17.30 3.45 -1.40
CA GLN A 106 -17.71 4.31 -0.30
C GLN A 106 -16.65 4.47 0.77
N ALA A 107 -15.98 3.37 1.14
CA ALA A 107 -15.02 3.35 2.22
C ALA A 107 -13.92 2.33 1.95
N PRO A 108 -12.94 2.67 1.09
CA PRO A 108 -11.81 1.78 0.85
C PRO A 108 -10.96 1.62 2.11
N ILE A 109 -10.42 0.42 2.31
CA ILE A 109 -9.53 0.08 3.41
C ILE A 109 -8.17 -0.29 2.81
N PHE A 110 -7.13 0.41 3.22
CA PHE A 110 -5.76 0.13 2.78
C PHE A 110 -5.02 -0.61 3.88
N THR A 111 -4.27 -1.63 3.50
CA THR A 111 -3.59 -2.54 4.44
C THR A 111 -2.19 -2.86 3.97
N TYR A 112 -1.27 -3.00 4.91
CA TYR A 112 -0.03 -3.72 4.68
C TYR A 112 0.20 -4.73 5.81
N THR A 113 0.96 -5.78 5.52
CA THR A 113 1.36 -6.82 6.47
C THR A 113 2.80 -7.23 6.18
N ILE A 114 3.59 -7.38 7.24
CA ILE A 114 4.93 -7.98 7.18
C ILE A 114 4.88 -9.31 7.91
N LYS A 115 5.29 -10.37 7.24
CA LYS A 115 5.31 -11.72 7.78
C LYS A 115 6.69 -12.34 7.67
N ASP A 116 6.96 -13.36 8.48
CA ASP A 116 8.13 -14.17 8.34
C ASP A 116 8.05 -15.11 7.13
N LYS A 117 9.15 -15.78 6.80
CA LYS A 117 9.20 -16.71 5.68
C LYS A 117 8.37 -17.98 5.89
N LYS A 118 7.92 -18.24 7.10
CA LYS A 118 7.03 -19.35 7.44
C LYS A 118 5.56 -19.00 7.20
N GLY A 119 5.27 -17.72 6.89
CA GLY A 119 3.94 -17.22 6.64
C GLY A 119 3.20 -16.69 7.86
N THR A 120 3.90 -16.50 8.98
CA THR A 120 3.33 -15.91 10.20
C THR A 120 3.34 -14.40 10.09
N ASP A 121 2.17 -13.78 10.22
CA ASP A 121 2.03 -12.33 10.30
C ASP A 121 2.66 -11.81 11.59
N LEU A 122 3.59 -10.88 11.47
CA LEU A 122 4.33 -10.33 12.60
C LEU A 122 3.94 -8.91 12.93
N THR A 123 3.70 -8.10 11.92
CA THR A 123 3.27 -6.71 12.07
C THR A 123 2.53 -6.25 10.84
N GLY A 124 1.75 -5.23 11.00
CA GLY A 124 0.97 -4.61 9.93
C GLY A 124 -0.14 -3.77 10.51
N THR A 125 -0.81 -3.04 9.66
CA THR A 125 -1.98 -2.25 10.04
C THR A 125 -2.85 -1.96 8.82
N ASN A 126 -4.00 -1.37 9.07
CA ASN A 126 -4.91 -0.88 8.06
C ASN A 126 -5.54 0.45 8.47
N THR A 127 -6.08 1.19 7.50
CA THR A 127 -6.69 2.50 7.75
C THR A 127 -7.93 2.43 8.62
N LEU A 128 -8.68 1.34 8.61
CA LEU A 128 -9.82 1.13 9.48
C LEU A 128 -9.40 1.01 10.95
N PHE A 129 -8.36 0.21 11.21
CA PHE A 129 -7.82 0.01 12.56
C PHE A 129 -7.22 1.30 13.14
N GLU A 130 -6.52 2.08 12.32
CA GLU A 130 -5.89 3.34 12.72
C GLU A 130 -6.89 4.49 12.88
N GLY A 131 -8.16 4.28 12.57
CA GLY A 131 -9.19 5.31 12.64
C GLY A 131 -8.98 6.44 11.65
N THR A 132 -8.25 6.19 10.57
CA THR A 132 -8.00 7.17 9.51
C THR A 132 -9.29 7.42 8.73
N ASP A 133 -9.60 8.69 8.54
CA ASP A 133 -10.78 9.11 7.80
C ASP A 133 -10.53 8.92 6.29
N VAL A 134 -11.14 7.90 5.73
CA VAL A 134 -11.06 7.62 4.30
C VAL A 134 -12.38 8.00 3.64
N HIS A 135 -12.32 8.96 2.72
CA HIS A 135 -13.50 9.47 2.02
C HIS A 135 -13.93 8.54 0.88
N PRO A 136 -15.21 8.62 0.48
CA PRO A 136 -15.66 7.96 -0.74
C PRO A 136 -14.83 8.36 -1.95
N VAL A 137 -14.52 7.39 -2.80
CA VAL A 137 -13.76 7.57 -4.03
C VAL A 137 -14.67 7.34 -5.23
N LYS A 138 -14.26 7.88 -6.37
CA LYS A 138 -14.93 7.71 -7.67
C LYS A 138 -13.95 7.13 -8.69
N GLU A 139 -14.50 6.65 -9.80
CA GLU A 139 -13.72 6.18 -10.92
C GLU A 139 -12.73 7.25 -11.40
N GLY A 140 -11.48 6.84 -11.59
CA GLY A 140 -10.38 7.70 -12.02
C GLY A 140 -9.59 8.35 -10.88
N ASP A 141 -10.05 8.27 -9.65
CA ASP A 141 -9.31 8.80 -8.51
C ASP A 141 -8.01 8.02 -8.29
N ILE A 142 -6.96 8.73 -7.90
CA ILE A 142 -5.68 8.17 -7.51
C ILE A 142 -5.36 8.59 -6.08
N TYR A 143 -5.05 7.62 -5.24
CA TYR A 143 -4.67 7.84 -3.84
C TYR A 143 -3.23 7.42 -3.60
N ASP A 144 -2.53 8.25 -2.82
CA ASP A 144 -1.25 7.94 -2.20
C ASP A 144 -1.50 7.68 -0.72
N VAL A 145 -1.19 6.47 -0.27
CA VAL A 145 -1.34 6.06 1.12
C VAL A 145 0.04 5.76 1.70
N ALA A 146 0.33 6.30 2.87
CA ALA A 146 1.58 6.08 3.56
C ALA A 146 1.35 5.60 4.99
N PHE A 147 2.07 4.55 5.38
CA PHE A 147 2.11 4.05 6.75
C PHE A 147 3.54 4.21 7.26
N THR A 148 3.72 4.99 8.32
CA THR A 148 5.03 5.22 8.92
C THR A 148 5.09 4.56 10.29
N GLN A 149 6.09 3.73 10.51
CA GLN A 149 6.27 2.99 11.76
C GLN A 149 7.76 2.84 12.09
N LYS A 150 8.04 2.50 13.34
CA LYS A 150 9.38 2.12 13.78
C LYS A 150 9.61 0.62 13.52
N MET A 151 10.77 0.28 12.97
CA MET A 151 11.14 -1.11 12.74
C MET A 151 11.56 -1.77 14.05
N THR A 152 10.71 -2.64 14.57
CA THR A 152 10.93 -3.36 15.83
C THR A 152 11.26 -4.84 15.65
N LEU A 153 11.18 -5.34 14.42
CA LEU A 153 11.50 -6.74 14.13
C LEU A 153 12.99 -7.01 14.28
N GLN A 154 13.31 -8.25 14.62
CA GLN A 154 14.69 -8.72 14.67
C GLN A 154 15.32 -8.75 13.27
N GLY A 155 16.65 -8.70 13.21
CA GLY A 155 17.37 -8.88 11.96
C GLY A 155 16.98 -10.19 11.27
N GLY A 156 16.74 -10.14 9.99
CA GLY A 156 16.29 -11.28 9.20
C GLY A 156 15.58 -10.88 7.91
N GLU A 157 15.01 -11.89 7.28
CA GLU A 157 14.28 -11.76 6.02
C GLU A 157 12.78 -11.92 6.25
N TYR A 158 12.01 -11.00 5.69
CA TYR A 158 10.55 -10.94 5.81
C TYR A 158 9.91 -10.71 4.46
N LEU A 159 8.58 -10.85 4.41
CA LEU A 159 7.77 -10.65 3.21
C LEU A 159 6.72 -9.58 3.46
N LEU A 160 6.60 -8.63 2.54
CA LEU A 160 5.59 -7.57 2.55
C LEU A 160 4.41 -7.97 1.67
N SER A 161 3.21 -7.80 2.22
CA SER A 161 1.94 -7.88 1.49
C SER A 161 1.16 -6.59 1.68
N MET A 162 0.31 -6.26 0.72
CA MET A 162 -0.56 -5.09 0.81
C MET A 162 -1.88 -5.32 0.09
N SER A 163 -2.89 -4.56 0.46
CA SER A 163 -4.21 -4.70 -0.14
C SER A 163 -5.02 -3.40 -0.10
N CYS A 164 -5.98 -3.32 -1.01
CA CYS A 164 -7.10 -2.42 -0.97
C CYS A 164 -8.39 -3.26 -0.92
N THR A 165 -9.15 -3.08 0.14
CA THR A 165 -10.36 -3.86 0.45
C THR A 165 -11.49 -2.93 0.88
N GLY A 166 -12.62 -3.50 1.26
CA GLY A 166 -13.74 -2.75 1.82
C GLY A 166 -14.94 -3.65 2.08
N TYR A 167 -16.04 -3.03 2.44
CA TYR A 167 -17.32 -3.70 2.64
C TYR A 167 -18.34 -3.11 1.67
N ARG A 168 -19.10 -3.98 1.04
CA ARG A 168 -20.20 -3.62 0.17
C ARG A 168 -21.44 -4.42 0.59
N ASP A 169 -22.50 -3.71 0.93
CA ASP A 169 -23.74 -4.33 1.44
C ASP A 169 -23.49 -5.32 2.61
N GLY A 170 -22.56 -4.96 3.50
CA GLY A 170 -22.18 -5.75 4.65
C GLY A 170 -21.23 -6.91 4.35
N GLU A 171 -20.85 -7.13 3.09
CA GLU A 171 -19.93 -8.20 2.68
C GLU A 171 -18.53 -7.65 2.42
N PHE A 172 -17.52 -8.37 2.93
CA PHE A 172 -16.12 -8.05 2.70
C PHE A 172 -15.76 -8.28 1.23
N GLN A 173 -15.09 -7.27 0.64
CA GLN A 173 -14.65 -7.29 -0.74
C GLN A 173 -13.15 -7.06 -0.82
N VAL A 174 -12.46 -7.82 -1.66
CA VAL A 174 -11.07 -7.60 -2.01
C VAL A 174 -11.02 -6.94 -3.38
N TYR A 175 -10.62 -5.69 -3.43
CA TYR A 175 -10.48 -4.96 -4.70
C TYR A 175 -9.15 -5.27 -5.37
N HIS A 176 -8.06 -5.29 -4.59
CA HIS A 176 -6.75 -5.72 -5.06
C HIS A 176 -5.88 -6.15 -3.88
N ARG A 177 -5.26 -7.30 -3.98
CA ARG A 177 -4.34 -7.83 -2.97
C ARG A 177 -3.07 -8.34 -3.62
N LEU A 178 -1.95 -7.90 -3.06
CA LEU A 178 -0.61 -8.32 -3.44
C LEU A 178 0.00 -9.10 -2.26
N TYR A 179 0.06 -10.42 -2.37
CA TYR A 179 0.74 -11.26 -1.39
C TYR A 179 2.21 -11.42 -1.71
N ASP A 180 3.05 -11.26 -0.69
CA ASP A 180 4.49 -11.49 -0.81
C ASP A 180 5.10 -10.70 -1.97
N VAL A 181 4.69 -9.44 -2.09
CA VAL A 181 5.03 -8.60 -3.23
C VAL A 181 6.52 -8.27 -3.26
N CYS A 182 7.15 -8.14 -2.11
CA CYS A 182 8.61 -7.97 -2.03
C CYS A 182 9.19 -8.47 -0.71
N ASN A 183 10.47 -8.76 -0.72
CA ASN A 183 11.23 -9.08 0.47
C ASN A 183 11.57 -7.80 1.24
N VAL A 184 11.62 -7.94 2.56
CA VAL A 184 12.12 -6.92 3.47
C VAL A 184 13.26 -7.51 4.27
N THR A 185 14.44 -6.96 4.13
CA THR A 185 15.61 -7.34 4.91
C THR A 185 15.77 -6.37 6.08
N VAL A 186 15.74 -6.88 7.29
CA VAL A 186 16.00 -6.09 8.50
C VAL A 186 17.41 -6.37 8.99
N VAL A 187 18.19 -5.31 9.19
CA VAL A 187 19.54 -5.36 9.74
C VAL A 187 19.51 -4.78 11.15
N SER A 188 20.05 -5.52 12.07
CA SER A 188 20.15 -5.09 13.48
C SER A 188 21.56 -4.68 13.87
#